data_aa254635980a3db143aaa14454ec735a
#
_entry.id   aa254635980a3db143aaa14454ec735a
#
_cell.length_a   1.000
_cell.length_b   1.000
_cell.length_c   1.000
_cell.angle_alpha   90.00
_cell.angle_beta   90.00
_cell.angle_gamma   90.00
#
_symmetry.space_group_name_H-M   'P 1'
#
loop_
_entity.id
_entity.type
_entity.pdbx_description
1 polymer ?
#
loop_
_entity_poly.entity_id
_entity_poly.type
_entity_poly.pdbx_seq_one_letter_code
_entity_poly.pdbx_strand_id
1 'polypeptide(L)' 'MTKHFINKALENMDRFVGSFMQSLAVCYKKADPINKGRLFDVFEHLFNKYATFEDD' A
#
# COMPACT_ATOMS: atom_id res chain seq x y z
N MET A 1 -6.50 11.91 -0.46
CA MET A 1 -5.88 10.80 -1.20
C MET A 1 -6.91 10.05 -2.00
N THR A 2 -6.62 9.72 -3.22
CA THR A 2 -7.58 9.07 -4.09
C THR A 2 -7.47 7.55 -4.02
N LYS A 3 -8.56 6.89 -4.36
CA LYS A 3 -8.58 5.43 -4.44
C LYS A 3 -7.55 4.91 -5.43
N HIS A 4 -7.35 5.63 -6.53
CA HIS A 4 -6.36 5.26 -7.54
C HIS A 4 -4.94 5.24 -6.96
N PHE A 5 -4.61 6.25 -6.16
CA PHE A 5 -3.30 6.36 -5.51
C PHE A 5 -3.03 5.12 -4.65
N ILE A 6 -3.99 4.76 -3.82
CA ILE A 6 -3.84 3.62 -2.92
C ILE A 6 -3.75 2.31 -3.70
N ASN A 7 -4.59 2.16 -4.73
CA ASN A 7 -4.55 0.94 -5.55
C ASN A 7 -3.22 0.80 -6.25
N LYS A 8 -2.63 1.90 -6.72
CA LYS A 8 -1.33 1.87 -7.37
C LYS A 8 -0.24 1.46 -6.39
N ALA A 9 -0.29 1.98 -5.16
CA ALA A 9 0.66 1.61 -4.14
C ALA A 9 0.58 0.13 -3.81
N LEU A 10 -0.64 -0.38 -3.61
CA LEU A 10 -0.84 -1.80 -3.29
C LEU A 10 -0.35 -2.71 -4.41
N GLU A 11 -0.62 -2.32 -5.65
CA GLU A 11 -0.18 -3.10 -6.80
C GLU A 11 1.35 -3.18 -6.84
N ASN A 12 2.02 -2.06 -6.62
CA ASN A 12 3.48 -2.04 -6.64
C ASN A 12 4.09 -2.79 -5.46
N MET A 13 3.47 -2.69 -4.29
CA MET A 13 3.91 -3.47 -3.12
C MET A 13 3.85 -4.97 -3.40
N ASP A 14 2.82 -5.40 -4.13
CA ASP A 14 2.63 -6.80 -4.45
C ASP A 14 3.61 -7.29 -5.51
N ARG A 15 3.99 -6.43 -6.44
CA ARG A 15 4.80 -6.82 -7.59
C ARG A 15 6.30 -6.73 -7.38
N PHE A 16 6.77 -5.71 -6.64
CA PHE A 16 8.19 -5.34 -6.72
C PHE A 16 8.95 -5.48 -5.42
N VAL A 17 8.35 -5.95 -4.35
CA VAL A 17 9.00 -6.03 -3.05
C VAL A 17 8.83 -7.40 -2.42
N GLY A 18 9.54 -7.60 -1.31
CA GLY A 18 9.57 -8.90 -0.65
C GLY A 18 8.33 -9.19 0.18
N SER A 19 8.39 -10.28 0.92
CA SER A 19 7.22 -10.84 1.61
C SER A 19 6.60 -9.90 2.62
N PHE A 20 7.40 -9.04 3.27
CA PHE A 20 6.83 -8.11 4.24
C PHE A 20 5.85 -7.15 3.58
N MET A 21 6.25 -6.55 2.47
CA MET A 21 5.39 -5.59 1.78
C MET A 21 4.19 -6.26 1.14
N GLN A 22 4.35 -7.48 0.65
CA GLN A 22 3.22 -8.25 0.14
C GLN A 22 2.21 -8.51 1.25
N SER A 23 2.69 -8.88 2.44
CA SER A 23 1.82 -9.11 3.59
C SER A 23 1.11 -7.84 4.02
N LEU A 24 1.82 -6.70 4.00
CA LEU A 24 1.21 -5.43 4.33
C LEU A 24 0.10 -5.07 3.35
N ALA A 25 0.33 -5.27 2.06
CA ALA A 25 -0.67 -4.99 1.05
C ALA A 25 -1.92 -5.85 1.24
N VAL A 26 -1.74 -7.14 1.53
CA VAL A 26 -2.86 -8.05 1.79
C VAL A 26 -3.60 -7.63 3.06
N CYS A 27 -2.85 -7.29 4.11
CA CYS A 27 -3.43 -6.83 5.36
C CYS A 27 -4.31 -5.60 5.15
N TYR A 28 -3.81 -4.64 4.39
CA TYR A 28 -4.57 -3.42 4.09
C TYR A 28 -5.86 -3.76 3.33
N LYS A 29 -5.75 -4.62 2.31
CA LYS A 29 -6.92 -4.99 1.51
C LYS A 29 -8.00 -5.66 2.34
N LYS A 30 -7.61 -6.41 3.36
CA LYS A 30 -8.55 -7.14 4.22
C LYS A 30 -9.08 -6.32 5.38
N ALA A 31 -8.47 -5.19 5.66
CA ALA A 31 -8.86 -4.37 6.80
C ALA A 31 -10.20 -3.67 6.55
N ASP A 32 -10.96 -3.43 7.62
CA ASP A 32 -12.14 -2.60 7.55
C ASP A 32 -11.72 -1.12 7.37
N PRO A 33 -12.68 -0.21 7.05
CA PRO A 33 -12.32 1.19 6.79
C PRO A 33 -11.54 1.87 7.90
N ILE A 34 -11.86 1.57 9.15
CA ILE A 34 -11.17 2.20 10.29
C ILE A 34 -9.73 1.74 10.34
N ASN A 35 -9.49 0.44 10.22
CA ASN A 35 -8.15 -0.11 10.26
C ASN A 35 -7.35 0.25 9.01
N LYS A 36 -7.99 0.40 7.85
CA LYS A 36 -7.31 0.91 6.67
C LYS A 36 -6.74 2.30 6.92
N GLY A 37 -7.51 3.16 7.57
CA GLY A 37 -7.04 4.50 7.93
C GLY A 37 -5.84 4.45 8.86
N ARG A 38 -5.88 3.57 9.85
CA ARG A 38 -4.76 3.43 10.79
C ARG A 38 -3.51 2.91 10.10
N LEU A 39 -3.66 1.91 9.24
CA LEU A 39 -2.53 1.38 8.49
C LEU A 39 -1.94 2.45 7.58
N PHE A 40 -2.78 3.22 6.93
CA PHE A 40 -2.30 4.30 6.10
C PHE A 40 -1.52 5.33 6.91
N ASP A 41 -2.03 5.71 8.09
CA ASP A 41 -1.35 6.70 8.93
C ASP A 41 0.04 6.23 9.36
N VAL A 42 0.15 4.95 9.74
CA VAL A 42 1.42 4.41 10.22
C VAL A 42 2.42 4.22 9.07
N PHE A 43 1.93 3.81 7.91
CA PHE A 43 2.79 3.44 6.78
C PHE A 43 2.68 4.43 5.62
N GLU A 44 2.26 5.66 5.90
CA GLU A 44 2.01 6.66 4.87
C GLU A 44 3.19 6.83 3.92
N HIS A 45 4.40 6.91 4.44
CA HIS A 45 5.57 7.11 3.60
C HIS A 45 5.80 5.94 2.65
N LEU A 46 5.44 4.74 3.05
CA LEU A 46 5.55 3.56 2.18
C LEU A 46 4.50 3.60 1.09
N PHE A 47 3.28 3.99 1.43
CA PHE A 47 2.24 4.14 0.41
C PHE A 47 2.63 5.21 -0.62
N ASN A 48 3.18 6.33 -0.15
CA ASN A 48 3.65 7.37 -1.06
C ASN A 48 4.78 6.85 -1.96
N LYS A 49 5.73 6.15 -1.37
CA LYS A 49 6.85 5.60 -2.13
C LYS A 49 6.39 4.67 -3.23
N TYR A 50 5.51 3.73 -2.89
CA TYR A 50 5.11 2.73 -3.88
C TYR A 50 4.03 3.21 -4.82
N ALA A 51 3.25 4.23 -4.46
CA ALA A 51 2.32 4.84 -5.39
C ALA A 51 3.06 5.53 -6.54
N THR A 52 4.26 6.07 -6.26
CA THR A 52 5.07 6.75 -7.26
C THR A 52 6.23 5.89 -7.78
N PHE A 53 6.32 4.66 -7.30
CA PHE A 53 7.37 3.74 -7.73
C PHE A 53 7.19 3.38 -9.18
N GLU A 54 8.27 3.47 -9.96
CA GLU A 54 8.21 3.15 -11.38
C GLU A 54 9.13 2.00 -11.68
N ASP A 55 8.63 1.10 -12.51
CA ASP A 55 9.35 -0.06 -12.98
C ASP A 55 10.00 0.29 -14.32
N ASP A 56 11.22 0.74 -14.26
CA ASP A 56 11.93 1.10 -15.48
C ASP A 56 12.52 -0.15 -16.12
#